data_d2e90c5a080867b4907a86edee721f38
#
_entry.id   d2e90c5a080867b4907a86edee721f38
#
_cell.length_a   1.000
_cell.length_b   1.000
_cell.length_c   1.000
_cell.angle_alpha   90.00
_cell.angle_beta   90.00
_cell.angle_gamma   90.00
#
_symmetry.space_group_name_H-M   'P 1'
#
loop_
_entity.id
_entity.type
_entity.pdbx_description
1 polymer ?
#
loop_
_entity_poly.entity_id
_entity_poly.type
_entity_poly.pdbx_seq_one_letter_code
_entity_poly.pdbx_strand_id
1 'polypeptide(L)'
;MTAGGTAIAPGRWTRAERIRLTGIVAVIAALHILGWSMYLYYSHHLAAATSFAGAGTLAYALGVRHAFDADHIAAIDDTTRLMLARGRRPLGVGFFFAMGHSSVVLALAFVVVAASSATTSAGVGAFRDYGGVAAAACGMTFLLLVAVLNALVLAGMIRLWHQLARGRLNEAELELQLLNRGLVNRILGKRARGLIRSSWHMFPVGLLFGLGLETASEVTLLSLSASAAAGGALPAQAVLTLPLLFAAGMSAFDTCDGLLMSRAYSWAFANTARKLYYNLATTGMTVVVALFVGTVYLAGLLAHRLGVGGPIAAFASIGNHFELLGYLIVAVFVTVWAGAALTWRLGGFEHRYGRERP
;
A
#
# COMPACT_ATOMS: atom_id res chain seq x y z
N MET A 1 7.24 34.46 -17.40
CA MET A 1 8.09 33.45 -16.73
C MET A 1 7.41 32.11 -16.88
N THR A 2 7.80 31.38 -17.89
CA THR A 2 7.24 30.10 -18.33
C THR A 2 7.84 28.99 -17.47
N ALA A 3 7.07 28.53 -16.46
CA ALA A 3 7.40 27.28 -15.78
C ALA A 3 6.93 26.11 -16.67
N GLY A 4 7.80 25.73 -17.60
CA GLY A 4 7.64 24.51 -18.39
C GLY A 4 7.64 23.31 -17.44
N GLY A 5 6.48 22.72 -17.22
CA GLY A 5 6.34 21.41 -16.61
C GLY A 5 6.95 20.37 -17.54
N THR A 6 8.25 20.09 -17.37
CA THR A 6 8.92 19.01 -18.09
C THR A 6 8.20 17.71 -17.75
N ALA A 7 7.50 17.13 -18.73
CA ALA A 7 7.04 15.77 -18.67
C ALA A 7 8.21 14.89 -18.22
N ILE A 8 8.01 14.09 -17.17
CA ILE A 8 9.04 13.17 -16.66
C ILE A 8 9.22 12.13 -17.75
N ALA A 9 10.19 12.37 -18.66
CA ALA A 9 10.55 11.39 -19.66
C ALA A 9 10.90 10.08 -18.97
N PRO A 10 10.53 8.90 -19.53
CA PRO A 10 11.00 7.62 -19.08
C PRO A 10 12.50 7.51 -19.38
N GLY A 11 13.30 8.14 -18.58
CA GLY A 11 14.73 8.32 -18.77
C GLY A 11 15.46 8.19 -17.44
N ARG A 12 16.74 8.01 -17.53
CA ARG A 12 17.71 7.78 -16.45
C ARG A 12 17.37 8.52 -15.16
N TRP A 13 17.40 7.80 -14.05
CA TRP A 13 17.28 8.39 -12.73
C TRP A 13 18.35 9.46 -12.50
N THR A 14 17.98 10.57 -11.93
CA THR A 14 18.91 11.62 -11.52
C THR A 14 19.87 11.09 -10.43
N ARG A 15 20.98 11.75 -10.22
CA ARG A 15 21.94 11.39 -9.15
C ARG A 15 21.25 11.37 -7.78
N ALA A 16 20.40 12.34 -7.48
CA ALA A 16 19.66 12.43 -6.22
C ALA A 16 18.68 11.27 -6.05
N GLU A 17 17.99 10.87 -7.11
CA GLU A 17 17.07 9.72 -7.10
C GLU A 17 17.80 8.40 -6.89
N ARG A 18 18.96 8.23 -7.52
CA ARG A 18 19.81 7.05 -7.30
C ARG A 18 20.30 6.96 -5.87
N ILE A 19 20.77 8.07 -5.29
CA ILE A 19 21.21 8.12 -3.88
C ILE A 19 20.05 7.73 -2.96
N ARG A 20 18.85 8.28 -3.20
CA ARG A 20 17.66 7.95 -2.40
C ARG A 20 17.29 6.47 -2.51
N LEU A 21 17.27 5.93 -3.74
CA LEU A 21 16.98 4.50 -3.93
C LEU A 21 18.05 3.60 -3.31
N THR A 22 19.33 3.94 -3.47
CA THR A 22 20.42 3.22 -2.81
C THR A 22 20.27 3.25 -1.30
N GLY A 23 19.88 4.38 -0.71
CA GLY A 23 19.59 4.49 0.73
C GLY A 23 18.43 3.57 1.16
N ILE A 24 17.34 3.53 0.40
CA ILE A 24 16.22 2.63 0.65
C ILE A 24 16.68 1.17 0.60
N VAL A 25 17.38 0.78 -0.46
CA VAL A 25 17.89 -0.60 -0.62
C VAL A 25 18.87 -0.95 0.50
N ALA A 26 19.73 -0.01 0.90
CA ALA A 26 20.67 -0.22 2.00
C ALA A 26 19.95 -0.47 3.34
N VAL A 27 18.88 0.28 3.64
CA VAL A 27 18.07 0.04 4.86
C VAL A 27 17.38 -1.31 4.80
N ILE A 28 16.76 -1.67 3.67
CA ILE A 28 16.12 -2.98 3.50
C ILE A 28 17.16 -4.11 3.65
N ALA A 29 18.33 -3.98 3.02
CA ALA A 29 19.42 -4.94 3.16
C ALA A 29 19.91 -5.05 4.62
N ALA A 30 20.04 -3.92 5.32
CA ALA A 30 20.40 -3.90 6.73
C ALA A 30 19.36 -4.63 7.61
N LEU A 31 18.06 -4.43 7.35
CA LEU A 31 16.99 -5.17 8.04
C LEU A 31 17.14 -6.69 7.83
N HIS A 32 17.42 -7.11 6.60
CA HIS A 32 17.62 -8.54 6.28
C HIS A 32 18.85 -9.08 6.97
N ILE A 33 20.00 -8.40 6.83
CA ILE A 33 21.26 -8.84 7.43
C ILE A 33 21.12 -8.90 8.95
N LEU A 34 20.61 -7.86 9.57
CA LEU A 34 20.43 -7.79 11.02
C LEU A 34 19.44 -8.86 11.51
N GLY A 35 18.26 -8.94 10.88
CA GLY A 35 17.20 -9.88 11.27
C GLY A 35 17.68 -11.33 11.18
N TRP A 36 18.24 -11.72 10.01
CA TRP A 36 18.71 -13.09 9.82
C TRP A 36 19.96 -13.42 10.66
N SER A 37 20.93 -12.50 10.78
CA SER A 37 22.13 -12.74 11.60
C SER A 37 21.78 -12.93 13.07
N MET A 38 20.93 -12.07 13.63
CA MET A 38 20.47 -12.21 15.01
C MET A 38 19.65 -13.48 15.21
N TYR A 39 18.71 -13.77 14.31
CA TYR A 39 17.90 -14.98 14.39
C TYR A 39 18.75 -16.26 14.35
N LEU A 40 19.68 -16.35 13.39
CA LEU A 40 20.59 -17.51 13.27
C LEU A 40 21.52 -17.62 14.50
N TYR A 41 22.05 -16.50 15.00
CA TYR A 41 22.85 -16.50 16.21
C TYR A 41 22.09 -17.11 17.39
N TYR A 42 20.88 -16.62 17.68
CA TYR A 42 20.07 -17.13 18.79
C TYR A 42 19.57 -18.56 18.57
N SER A 43 19.21 -18.93 17.36
CA SER A 43 18.76 -20.28 17.05
C SER A 43 19.86 -21.36 17.18
N HIS A 44 21.14 -20.95 17.05
CA HIS A 44 22.27 -21.88 17.22
C HIS A 44 22.82 -21.94 18.66
N HIS A 45 22.72 -20.87 19.42
CA HIS A 45 23.38 -20.76 20.72
C HIS A 45 22.47 -20.99 21.93
N LEU A 46 21.15 -21.08 21.74
CA LEU A 46 20.21 -21.28 22.84
C LEU A 46 19.72 -22.74 22.91
N ALA A 47 19.62 -23.28 24.13
CA ALA A 47 19.15 -24.65 24.37
C ALA A 47 17.69 -24.88 23.94
N ALA A 48 16.87 -23.81 23.83
CA ALA A 48 15.51 -23.82 23.32
C ALA A 48 15.39 -23.72 21.80
N ALA A 49 16.48 -23.93 21.07
CA ALA A 49 16.56 -23.74 19.62
C ALA A 49 15.55 -24.58 18.81
N THR A 50 15.17 -25.76 19.30
CA THR A 50 14.20 -26.63 18.62
C THR A 50 12.80 -26.01 18.50
N SER A 51 12.34 -25.29 19.52
CA SER A 51 11.03 -24.59 19.50
C SER A 51 11.08 -23.25 18.74
N PHE A 52 12.28 -22.69 18.58
CA PHE A 52 12.51 -21.44 17.84
C PHE A 52 12.88 -21.68 16.37
N ALA A 53 13.30 -22.92 16.05
CA ALA A 53 13.63 -23.32 14.67
C ALA A 53 12.42 -23.14 13.75
N GLY A 54 12.64 -22.48 12.64
CA GLY A 54 11.57 -22.16 11.67
C GLY A 54 10.74 -20.93 11.98
N ALA A 55 10.72 -20.43 13.23
CA ALA A 55 9.94 -19.25 13.61
C ALA A 55 10.36 -17.99 12.82
N GLY A 56 11.65 -17.79 12.58
CA GLY A 56 12.15 -16.68 11.77
C GLY A 56 11.74 -16.76 10.31
N THR A 57 11.80 -17.96 9.71
CA THR A 57 11.34 -18.18 8.34
C THR A 57 9.83 -17.92 8.23
N LEU A 58 9.05 -18.39 9.21
CA LEU A 58 7.61 -18.11 9.27
C LEU A 58 7.34 -16.62 9.43
N ALA A 59 8.02 -15.93 10.33
CA ALA A 59 7.87 -14.48 10.53
C ALA A 59 8.20 -13.69 9.25
N TYR A 60 9.28 -14.05 8.56
CA TYR A 60 9.64 -13.45 7.28
C TYR A 60 8.57 -13.70 6.21
N ALA A 61 8.10 -14.95 6.08
CA ALA A 61 7.06 -15.31 5.14
C ALA A 61 5.73 -14.60 5.43
N LEU A 62 5.38 -14.43 6.71
CA LEU A 62 4.21 -13.64 7.12
C LEU A 62 4.36 -12.16 6.73
N GLY A 63 5.57 -11.58 6.84
CA GLY A 63 5.83 -10.22 6.37
C GLY A 63 5.71 -10.07 4.86
N VAL A 64 6.28 -11.00 4.09
CA VAL A 64 6.10 -11.06 2.63
C VAL A 64 4.62 -11.17 2.26
N ARG A 65 3.91 -12.08 2.89
CA ARG A 65 2.47 -12.28 2.67
C ARG A 65 1.66 -11.04 2.99
N HIS A 66 1.99 -10.35 4.08
CA HIS A 66 1.29 -9.14 4.51
C HIS A 66 1.41 -8.00 3.50
N ALA A 67 2.56 -7.87 2.82
CA ALA A 67 2.72 -6.91 1.73
C ALA A 67 1.75 -7.13 0.55
N PHE A 68 1.16 -8.32 0.43
CA PHE A 68 0.11 -8.62 -0.55
C PHE A 68 -1.32 -8.39 -0.03
N ASP A 69 -1.48 -7.88 1.18
CA ASP A 69 -2.81 -7.54 1.67
C ASP A 69 -3.42 -6.39 0.84
N ALA A 70 -4.71 -6.47 0.64
CA ALA A 70 -5.43 -5.60 -0.30
C ALA A 70 -5.30 -4.11 0.02
N ASP A 71 -5.22 -3.76 1.29
CA ASP A 71 -5.09 -2.40 1.79
C ASP A 71 -3.69 -1.83 1.55
N HIS A 72 -2.62 -2.64 1.69
CA HIS A 72 -1.25 -2.26 1.32
C HIS A 72 -1.15 -1.91 -0.15
N ILE A 73 -1.59 -2.83 -1.02
CA ILE A 73 -1.57 -2.65 -2.47
C ILE A 73 -2.37 -1.40 -2.86
N ALA A 74 -3.59 -1.23 -2.32
CA ALA A 74 -4.43 -0.08 -2.62
C ALA A 74 -3.80 1.25 -2.16
N ALA A 75 -3.25 1.32 -0.96
CA ALA A 75 -2.62 2.53 -0.41
C ALA A 75 -1.37 2.94 -1.20
N ILE A 76 -0.52 1.98 -1.54
CA ILE A 76 0.73 2.19 -2.30
C ILE A 76 0.41 2.59 -3.74
N ASP A 77 -0.50 1.88 -4.41
CA ASP A 77 -0.90 2.17 -5.78
C ASP A 77 -1.52 3.56 -5.93
N ASP A 78 -2.51 3.89 -5.11
CA ASP A 78 -3.18 5.18 -5.13
C ASP A 78 -2.23 6.34 -4.93
N THR A 79 -1.32 6.21 -3.96
CA THR A 79 -0.33 7.25 -3.68
C THR A 79 0.68 7.38 -4.80
N THR A 80 1.16 6.26 -5.34
CA THR A 80 2.09 6.22 -6.49
C THR A 80 1.49 6.94 -7.68
N ARG A 81 0.25 6.63 -8.02
CA ARG A 81 -0.49 7.25 -9.12
C ARG A 81 -0.74 8.74 -8.88
N LEU A 82 -1.15 9.11 -7.66
CA LEU A 82 -1.38 10.50 -7.28
C LEU A 82 -0.10 11.34 -7.42
N MET A 83 1.04 10.83 -7.01
CA MET A 83 2.32 11.51 -7.12
C MET A 83 2.73 11.68 -8.59
N LEU A 84 2.60 10.65 -9.41
CA LEU A 84 2.91 10.71 -10.84
C LEU A 84 2.00 11.68 -11.59
N ALA A 85 0.70 11.68 -11.29
CA ALA A 85 -0.25 12.64 -11.85
C ALA A 85 0.10 14.11 -11.52
N ARG A 86 0.84 14.31 -10.43
CA ARG A 86 1.37 15.65 -10.02
C ARG A 86 2.77 15.93 -10.55
N GLY A 87 3.30 15.13 -11.48
CA GLY A 87 4.64 15.27 -12.00
C GLY A 87 5.75 14.98 -10.99
N ARG A 88 5.47 14.19 -9.95
CA ARG A 88 6.43 13.80 -8.90
C ARG A 88 6.78 12.33 -9.02
N ARG A 89 8.04 11.98 -8.78
CA ARG A 89 8.47 10.58 -8.78
C ARG A 89 8.19 9.94 -7.42
N PRO A 90 7.41 8.86 -7.36
CA PRO A 90 6.98 8.20 -6.12
C PRO A 90 8.04 7.22 -5.57
N LEU A 91 9.32 7.62 -5.60
CA LEU A 91 10.39 6.79 -5.08
C LEU A 91 10.27 6.63 -3.57
N GLY A 92 10.04 5.41 -3.12
CA GLY A 92 9.96 5.06 -1.71
C GLY A 92 8.56 5.13 -1.10
N VAL A 93 7.49 5.21 -1.88
CA VAL A 93 6.10 5.17 -1.37
C VAL A 93 5.89 3.90 -0.53
N GLY A 94 6.12 2.71 -1.10
CA GLY A 94 6.01 1.43 -0.39
C GLY A 94 6.99 1.32 0.78
N PHE A 95 8.23 1.77 0.62
CA PHE A 95 9.23 1.76 1.68
C PHE A 95 8.77 2.54 2.93
N PHE A 96 8.34 3.80 2.77
CA PHE A 96 7.92 4.60 3.92
C PHE A 96 6.63 4.09 4.52
N PHE A 97 5.72 3.56 3.72
CA PHE A 97 4.52 2.90 4.21
C PHE A 97 4.87 1.69 5.08
N ALA A 98 5.70 0.77 4.56
CA ALA A 98 6.18 -0.39 5.28
C ALA A 98 6.92 -0.03 6.57
N MET A 99 7.77 1.00 6.55
CA MET A 99 8.50 1.44 7.76
C MET A 99 7.55 1.99 8.83
N GLY A 100 6.54 2.76 8.44
CA GLY A 100 5.52 3.25 9.37
C GLY A 100 4.74 2.09 9.98
N HIS A 101 4.26 1.18 9.16
CA HIS A 101 3.52 -0.01 9.58
C HIS A 101 4.36 -0.91 10.51
N SER A 102 5.57 -1.27 10.08
CA SER A 102 6.49 -2.12 10.88
C SER A 102 6.88 -1.49 12.22
N SER A 103 6.93 -0.16 12.31
CA SER A 103 7.22 0.51 13.57
C SER A 103 6.17 0.20 14.64
N VAL A 104 4.90 0.12 14.25
CA VAL A 104 3.81 -0.24 15.15
C VAL A 104 3.89 -1.72 15.52
N VAL A 105 4.08 -2.60 14.54
CA VAL A 105 4.20 -4.05 14.78
C VAL A 105 5.37 -4.36 15.73
N LEU A 106 6.51 -3.69 15.52
CA LEU A 106 7.70 -3.84 16.38
C LEU A 106 7.44 -3.32 17.81
N ALA A 107 6.78 -2.16 17.94
CA ALA A 107 6.42 -1.60 19.24
C ALA A 107 5.46 -2.50 20.01
N LEU A 108 4.47 -3.07 19.33
CA LEU A 108 3.52 -4.02 19.91
C LEU A 108 4.18 -5.32 20.31
N ALA A 109 5.06 -5.87 19.48
CA ALA A 109 5.83 -7.05 19.82
C ALA A 109 6.71 -6.81 21.05
N PHE A 110 7.32 -5.63 21.16
CA PHE A 110 8.07 -5.23 22.36
C PHE A 110 7.17 -5.19 23.60
N VAL A 111 5.97 -4.61 23.51
CA VAL A 111 5.00 -4.58 24.62
C VAL A 111 4.57 -6.00 24.99
N VAL A 112 4.30 -6.89 24.03
CA VAL A 112 3.95 -8.29 24.27
C VAL A 112 5.08 -9.03 24.99
N VAL A 113 6.32 -8.86 24.56
CA VAL A 113 7.49 -9.47 25.19
C VAL A 113 7.69 -8.95 26.61
N ALA A 114 7.57 -7.63 26.83
CA ALA A 114 7.67 -7.04 28.17
C ALA A 114 6.52 -7.47 29.10
N ALA A 115 5.29 -7.60 28.58
CA ALA A 115 4.13 -8.03 29.33
C ALA A 115 4.16 -9.53 29.65
N SER A 116 4.75 -10.38 28.82
CA SER A 116 4.88 -11.81 29.08
C SER A 116 5.83 -12.10 30.26
N SER A 117 6.73 -11.16 30.57
CA SER A 117 7.55 -11.21 31.78
C SER A 117 6.83 -10.68 33.04
N ALA A 118 5.76 -9.93 32.87
CA ALA A 118 4.92 -9.38 33.94
C ALA A 118 3.51 -9.96 33.80
N THR A 119 3.10 -10.89 34.63
CA THR A 119 1.91 -11.74 34.66
C THR A 119 0.51 -11.08 34.49
N THR A 120 0.33 -10.07 33.65
CA THR A 120 -0.96 -9.40 33.46
C THR A 120 -1.42 -9.42 32.00
N SER A 121 -2.10 -10.51 31.61
CA SER A 121 -2.70 -10.71 30.29
C SER A 121 -3.90 -9.79 29.96
N ALA A 122 -4.51 -9.15 30.95
CA ALA A 122 -5.73 -8.33 30.80
C ALA A 122 -5.50 -7.02 30.03
N GLY A 123 -4.35 -6.35 30.22
CA GLY A 123 -4.03 -5.09 29.55
C GLY A 123 -3.76 -5.22 28.04
N VAL A 124 -3.18 -6.34 27.62
CA VAL A 124 -2.89 -6.65 26.21
C VAL A 124 -4.17 -6.91 25.43
N GLY A 125 -5.16 -7.60 26.06
CA GLY A 125 -6.47 -7.85 25.46
C GLY A 125 -7.24 -6.55 25.20
N ALA A 126 -7.33 -5.67 26.18
CA ALA A 126 -8.01 -4.37 26.05
C ALA A 126 -7.35 -3.49 24.99
N PHE A 127 -6.02 -3.43 24.97
CA PHE A 127 -5.29 -2.66 23.95
C PHE A 127 -5.54 -3.21 22.52
N ARG A 128 -5.59 -4.53 22.37
CA ARG A 128 -5.91 -5.19 21.10
C ARG A 128 -7.33 -4.83 20.62
N ASP A 129 -8.32 -4.90 21.52
CA ASP A 129 -9.73 -4.65 21.17
C ASP A 129 -10.00 -3.19 20.80
N TYR A 130 -9.45 -2.23 21.55
CA TYR A 130 -9.63 -0.80 21.25
C TYR A 130 -8.72 -0.34 20.10
N GLY A 131 -7.48 -0.82 20.05
CA GLY A 131 -6.53 -0.51 18.98
C GLY A 131 -7.00 -1.02 17.63
N GLY A 132 -7.49 -2.27 17.56
CA GLY A 132 -8.04 -2.89 16.36
C GLY A 132 -9.18 -2.08 15.77
N VAL A 133 -10.15 -1.67 16.63
CA VAL A 133 -11.30 -0.87 16.17
C VAL A 133 -10.89 0.52 15.67
N ALA A 134 -10.03 1.20 16.42
CA ALA A 134 -9.56 2.52 16.00
C ALA A 134 -8.89 2.48 14.62
N ALA A 135 -8.12 1.45 14.37
CA ALA A 135 -7.41 1.31 13.12
C ALA A 135 -8.29 0.81 11.97
N ALA A 136 -9.23 -0.14 12.21
CA ALA A 136 -10.25 -0.46 11.22
C ALA A 136 -11.04 0.77 10.80
N ALA A 137 -11.43 1.60 11.78
CA ALA A 137 -12.12 2.85 11.49
C ALA A 137 -11.23 3.82 10.69
N CYS A 138 -9.94 3.93 11.02
CA CYS A 138 -8.99 4.77 10.29
C CYS A 138 -8.75 4.23 8.87
N GLY A 139 -8.47 2.94 8.71
CA GLY A 139 -8.27 2.31 7.41
C GLY A 139 -9.50 2.41 6.51
N MET A 140 -10.68 2.09 7.06
CA MET A 140 -11.97 2.26 6.38
C MET A 140 -12.18 3.70 5.93
N THR A 141 -12.01 4.66 6.83
CA THR A 141 -12.20 6.10 6.52
C THR A 141 -11.24 6.55 5.45
N PHE A 142 -9.97 6.14 5.52
CA PHE A 142 -8.97 6.46 4.51
C PHE A 142 -9.33 5.86 3.14
N LEU A 143 -9.65 4.56 3.08
CA LEU A 143 -10.00 3.89 1.82
C LEU A 143 -11.28 4.47 1.20
N LEU A 144 -12.32 4.71 1.98
CA LEU A 144 -13.55 5.32 1.48
C LEU A 144 -13.34 6.76 1.02
N LEU A 145 -12.54 7.55 1.75
CA LEU A 145 -12.17 8.90 1.33
C LEU A 145 -11.42 8.87 -0.01
N VAL A 146 -10.42 8.01 -0.12
CA VAL A 146 -9.63 7.84 -1.36
C VAL A 146 -10.53 7.36 -2.50
N ALA A 147 -11.44 6.41 -2.24
CA ALA A 147 -12.41 5.93 -3.24
C ALA A 147 -13.30 7.06 -3.76
N VAL A 148 -13.87 7.89 -2.87
CA VAL A 148 -14.70 9.03 -3.25
C VAL A 148 -13.91 10.05 -4.07
N LEU A 149 -12.70 10.40 -3.63
CA LEU A 149 -11.84 11.35 -4.36
C LEU A 149 -11.48 10.83 -5.75
N ASN A 150 -11.13 9.55 -5.87
CA ASN A 150 -10.83 8.92 -7.15
C ASN A 150 -12.08 8.79 -8.04
N ALA A 151 -13.26 8.53 -7.47
CA ALA A 151 -14.52 8.50 -8.22
C ALA A 151 -14.85 9.87 -8.83
N LEU A 152 -14.61 10.96 -8.10
CA LEU A 152 -14.78 12.32 -8.62
C LEU A 152 -13.80 12.63 -9.77
N VAL A 153 -12.56 12.20 -9.63
CA VAL A 153 -11.54 12.31 -10.69
C VAL A 153 -11.94 11.47 -11.89
N LEU A 154 -12.38 10.23 -11.68
CA LEU A 154 -12.87 9.32 -12.72
C LEU A 154 -14.02 9.92 -13.50
N ALA A 155 -15.03 10.48 -12.83
CA ALA A 155 -16.15 11.15 -13.47
C ALA A 155 -15.70 12.33 -14.36
N GLY A 156 -14.66 13.04 -13.94
CA GLY A 156 -14.01 14.08 -14.76
C GLY A 156 -13.32 13.52 -16.01
N MET A 157 -12.58 12.42 -15.85
CA MET A 157 -11.87 11.75 -16.95
C MET A 157 -12.84 11.15 -17.98
N ILE A 158 -13.94 10.54 -17.52
CA ILE A 158 -15.01 10.01 -18.42
C ILE A 158 -15.56 11.13 -19.29
N ARG A 159 -15.83 12.31 -18.72
CA ARG A 159 -16.30 13.47 -19.49
C ARG A 159 -15.29 13.92 -20.53
N LEU A 160 -13.99 13.99 -20.16
CA LEU A 160 -12.92 14.33 -21.10
C LEU A 160 -12.79 13.31 -22.23
N TRP A 161 -12.87 12.02 -21.90
CA TRP A 161 -12.81 10.95 -22.89
C TRP A 161 -13.96 11.07 -23.90
N HIS A 162 -15.19 11.32 -23.43
CA HIS A 162 -16.33 11.54 -24.33
C HIS A 162 -16.17 12.78 -25.22
N GLN A 163 -15.56 13.85 -24.72
CA GLN A 163 -15.31 15.05 -25.51
C GLN A 163 -14.23 14.81 -26.57
N LEU A 164 -13.17 14.10 -26.22
CA LEU A 164 -12.11 13.68 -27.14
C LEU A 164 -12.66 12.74 -28.23
N ALA A 165 -13.42 11.72 -27.83
CA ALA A 165 -14.01 10.77 -28.77
C ALA A 165 -15.00 11.40 -29.76
N ARG A 166 -15.65 12.50 -29.36
CA ARG A 166 -16.57 13.29 -30.22
C ARG A 166 -15.87 14.37 -31.05
N GLY A 167 -14.52 14.43 -31.01
CA GLY A 167 -13.74 15.43 -31.75
C GLY A 167 -13.91 16.87 -31.22
N ARG A 168 -14.47 17.05 -30.02
CA ARG A 168 -14.71 18.36 -29.40
C ARG A 168 -13.54 18.93 -28.64
N LEU A 169 -12.47 18.18 -28.51
CA LEU A 169 -11.21 18.55 -27.86
C LEU A 169 -10.05 18.16 -28.76
N ASN A 170 -9.09 19.06 -28.91
CA ASN A 170 -7.78 18.74 -29.45
C ASN A 170 -6.81 18.31 -28.33
N GLU A 171 -5.65 17.78 -28.69
CA GLU A 171 -4.68 17.25 -27.73
C GLU A 171 -4.10 18.32 -26.78
N ALA A 172 -3.89 19.56 -27.30
CA ALA A 172 -3.41 20.70 -26.53
C ALA A 172 -4.44 21.19 -25.49
N GLU A 173 -5.74 21.22 -25.88
CA GLU A 173 -6.83 21.54 -24.96
C GLU A 173 -7.01 20.45 -23.88
N LEU A 174 -6.83 19.17 -24.29
CA LEU A 174 -6.86 18.05 -23.35
C LEU A 174 -5.74 18.18 -22.32
N GLU A 175 -4.52 18.49 -22.74
CA GLU A 175 -3.37 18.69 -21.84
C GLU A 175 -3.62 19.85 -20.88
N LEU A 176 -4.08 21.00 -21.37
CA LEU A 176 -4.46 22.15 -20.55
C LEU A 176 -5.58 21.83 -19.56
N GLN A 177 -6.57 21.06 -19.97
CA GLN A 177 -7.66 20.65 -19.09
C GLN A 177 -7.22 19.62 -18.04
N LEU A 178 -6.30 18.71 -18.38
CA LEU A 178 -5.70 17.78 -17.42
C LEU A 178 -4.81 18.51 -16.38
N LEU A 179 -4.07 19.53 -16.80
CA LEU A 179 -3.27 20.38 -15.93
C LEU A 179 -4.13 21.24 -14.99
N ASN A 180 -5.25 21.78 -15.50
CA ASN A 180 -6.13 22.70 -14.74
C ASN A 180 -7.16 21.95 -13.88
N ARG A 181 -7.51 20.71 -14.21
CA ARG A 181 -8.49 19.90 -13.50
C ARG A 181 -7.92 19.04 -12.39
N GLY A 182 -6.96 19.51 -11.66
CA GLY A 182 -6.80 19.00 -10.32
C GLY A 182 -8.11 19.23 -9.54
N LEU A 183 -9.17 18.40 -9.81
CA LEU A 183 -10.47 18.48 -9.09
C LEU A 183 -10.27 18.33 -7.58
N VAL A 184 -9.30 17.54 -7.15
CA VAL A 184 -8.75 17.55 -5.79
C VAL A 184 -8.31 18.96 -5.37
N ASN A 185 -7.79 19.76 -6.32
CA ASN A 185 -7.44 21.15 -6.09
C ASN A 185 -8.64 22.06 -5.80
N ARG A 186 -9.81 21.76 -6.34
CA ARG A 186 -11.01 22.62 -6.22
C ARG A 186 -11.88 22.26 -5.01
N ILE A 187 -11.96 20.97 -4.67
CA ILE A 187 -12.82 20.45 -3.59
C ILE A 187 -12.11 20.51 -2.23
N LEU A 188 -10.86 20.11 -2.16
CA LEU A 188 -10.10 20.03 -0.91
C LEU A 188 -9.31 21.29 -0.54
N GLY A 189 -9.33 22.33 -1.39
CA GLY A 189 -8.67 23.61 -1.14
C GLY A 189 -7.15 23.53 -1.00
N LYS A 190 -6.52 24.66 -0.65
CA LYS A 190 -5.05 24.75 -0.48
C LYS A 190 -4.50 23.85 0.63
N ARG A 191 -5.30 23.47 1.62
CA ARG A 191 -4.87 22.68 2.80
C ARG A 191 -4.71 21.19 2.50
N ALA A 192 -5.60 20.59 1.72
CA ALA A 192 -5.48 19.17 1.37
C ALA A 192 -4.48 18.88 0.24
N ARG A 193 -4.11 19.90 -0.55
CA ARG A 193 -2.95 19.82 -1.47
C ARG A 193 -1.63 19.54 -0.74
N GLY A 194 -1.62 19.69 0.58
CA GLY A 194 -0.46 19.54 1.43
C GLY A 194 -0.23 18.13 1.99
N LEU A 195 -1.23 17.25 2.00
CA LEU A 195 -1.16 16.01 2.76
C LEU A 195 -0.14 15.00 2.19
N ILE A 196 -0.10 14.77 0.88
CA ILE A 196 0.90 13.87 0.28
C ILE A 196 1.72 14.63 -0.76
N ARG A 197 2.83 15.23 -0.32
CA ARG A 197 3.76 15.98 -1.19
C ARG A 197 5.04 15.20 -1.51
N SER A 198 5.36 14.18 -0.75
CA SER A 198 6.59 13.39 -0.87
C SER A 198 6.34 11.98 -0.35
N SER A 199 7.12 11.01 -0.81
CA SER A 199 6.98 9.60 -0.42
C SER A 199 7.03 9.39 1.11
N TRP A 200 7.78 10.21 1.85
CA TRP A 200 7.89 10.07 3.31
C TRP A 200 6.57 10.31 4.07
N HIS A 201 5.59 10.99 3.45
CA HIS A 201 4.25 11.15 4.05
C HIS A 201 3.49 9.81 4.14
N MET A 202 3.97 8.76 3.47
CA MET A 202 3.43 7.42 3.64
C MET A 202 3.83 6.76 4.96
N PHE A 203 4.85 7.27 5.65
CA PHE A 203 5.21 6.77 6.98
C PHE A 203 4.07 6.96 8.00
N PRO A 204 3.50 8.16 8.23
CA PRO A 204 2.34 8.30 9.11
C PRO A 204 1.10 7.53 8.62
N VAL A 205 0.91 7.35 7.31
CA VAL A 205 -0.17 6.50 6.79
C VAL A 205 0.08 5.04 7.18
N GLY A 206 1.28 4.53 6.98
CA GLY A 206 1.66 3.18 7.40
C GLY A 206 1.50 2.97 8.92
N LEU A 207 1.88 3.97 9.74
CA LEU A 207 1.61 3.94 11.20
C LEU A 207 0.14 3.73 11.51
N LEU A 208 -0.76 4.49 10.84
CA LEU A 208 -2.20 4.35 11.06
C LEU A 208 -2.73 2.97 10.66
N PHE A 209 -2.23 2.42 9.56
CA PHE A 209 -2.59 1.07 9.13
C PHE A 209 -2.05 0.00 10.10
N GLY A 210 -0.82 0.14 10.61
CA GLY A 210 -0.23 -0.79 11.57
C GLY A 210 -0.93 -0.83 12.93
N LEU A 211 -1.68 0.21 13.31
CA LEU A 211 -2.53 0.17 14.49
C LEU A 211 -3.71 -0.82 14.37
N GLY A 212 -4.00 -1.30 13.14
CA GLY A 212 -5.12 -2.17 12.81
C GLY A 212 -5.09 -3.55 13.43
N LEU A 213 -3.93 -4.16 13.50
CA LEU A 213 -3.78 -5.55 14.00
C LEU A 213 -4.87 -6.53 13.54
N GLU A 214 -5.45 -6.30 12.38
CA GLU A 214 -6.64 -7.03 11.92
C GLU A 214 -6.29 -8.22 11.04
N THR A 215 -5.04 -8.26 10.55
CA THR A 215 -4.62 -9.34 9.66
C THR A 215 -4.16 -10.57 10.44
N ALA A 216 -4.51 -11.75 9.90
CA ALA A 216 -4.06 -13.03 10.45
C ALA A 216 -2.53 -13.09 10.57
N SER A 217 -1.80 -12.42 9.68
CA SER A 217 -0.34 -12.38 9.66
C SER A 217 0.24 -11.69 10.90
N GLU A 218 -0.29 -10.52 11.26
CA GLU A 218 0.16 -9.76 12.43
C GLU A 218 -0.20 -10.47 13.73
N VAL A 219 -1.45 -10.96 13.82
CA VAL A 219 -1.91 -11.71 15.00
C VAL A 219 -1.08 -12.99 15.18
N THR A 220 -0.75 -13.69 14.10
CA THR A 220 0.09 -14.89 14.15
C THR A 220 1.51 -14.53 14.58
N LEU A 221 2.09 -13.45 14.05
CA LEU A 221 3.40 -12.97 14.45
C LEU A 221 3.47 -12.60 15.93
N LEU A 222 2.48 -11.84 16.42
CA LEU A 222 2.43 -11.45 17.83
C LEU A 222 2.21 -12.66 18.75
N SER A 223 1.36 -13.61 18.34
CA SER A 223 1.14 -14.87 19.07
C SER A 223 2.41 -15.73 19.10
N LEU A 224 3.13 -15.81 18.00
CA LEU A 224 4.42 -16.49 17.90
C LEU A 224 5.46 -15.84 18.82
N SER A 225 5.52 -14.50 18.83
CA SER A 225 6.39 -13.73 19.70
C SER A 225 6.03 -13.93 21.19
N ALA A 226 4.74 -13.90 21.52
CA ALA A 226 4.25 -14.15 22.88
C ALA A 226 4.60 -15.56 23.36
N SER A 227 4.36 -16.59 22.52
CA SER A 227 4.66 -17.97 22.82
C SER A 227 6.18 -18.20 23.04
N ALA A 228 7.00 -17.58 22.19
CA ALA A 228 8.45 -17.63 22.31
C ALA A 228 8.95 -16.96 23.61
N ALA A 229 8.30 -15.87 24.03
CA ALA A 229 8.63 -15.13 25.26
C ALA A 229 8.12 -15.85 26.52
N ALA A 230 6.93 -16.46 26.50
CA ALA A 230 6.31 -17.10 27.65
C ALA A 230 7.07 -18.31 28.19
N GLY A 231 7.88 -18.97 27.34
CA GLY A 231 8.73 -20.09 27.76
C GLY A 231 9.88 -19.69 28.68
N GLY A 232 10.19 -18.39 28.85
CA GLY A 232 11.26 -17.86 29.71
C GLY A 232 12.69 -18.29 29.31
N ALA A 233 12.81 -19.16 28.31
CA ALA A 233 14.07 -19.73 27.87
C ALA A 233 14.79 -18.85 26.83
N LEU A 234 14.09 -17.89 26.21
CA LEU A 234 14.61 -17.00 25.20
C LEU A 234 14.76 -15.56 25.72
N PRO A 235 15.90 -14.90 25.51
CA PRO A 235 16.04 -13.49 25.82
C PRO A 235 15.16 -12.64 24.91
N ALA A 236 14.70 -11.49 25.40
CA ALA A 236 13.82 -10.57 24.66
C ALA A 236 14.37 -10.21 23.27
N GLN A 237 15.70 -10.06 23.13
CA GLN A 237 16.36 -9.76 21.88
C GLN A 237 16.16 -10.88 20.83
N ALA A 238 16.15 -12.16 21.26
CA ALA A 238 15.88 -13.28 20.37
C ALA A 238 14.44 -13.20 19.82
N VAL A 239 13.47 -12.93 20.67
CA VAL A 239 12.05 -12.84 20.27
C VAL A 239 11.83 -11.66 19.33
N LEU A 240 12.47 -10.52 19.58
CA LEU A 240 12.37 -9.32 18.74
C LEU A 240 12.97 -9.48 17.32
N THR A 241 13.72 -10.57 17.09
CA THR A 241 14.16 -10.89 15.71
C THR A 241 12.98 -11.24 14.80
N LEU A 242 11.89 -11.78 15.34
CA LEU A 242 10.71 -12.18 14.57
C LEU A 242 10.00 -10.98 13.90
N PRO A 243 9.61 -9.92 14.63
CA PRO A 243 9.02 -8.74 14.00
C PRO A 243 10.02 -7.98 13.12
N LEU A 244 11.33 -8.08 13.38
CA LEU A 244 12.36 -7.51 12.51
C LEU A 244 12.41 -8.24 11.16
N LEU A 245 12.31 -9.57 11.14
CA LEU A 245 12.25 -10.38 9.91
C LEU A 245 10.94 -10.14 9.16
N PHE A 246 9.82 -10.01 9.86
CA PHE A 246 8.55 -9.61 9.28
C PHE A 246 8.68 -8.25 8.56
N ALA A 247 9.24 -7.25 9.24
CA ALA A 247 9.49 -5.92 8.67
C ALA A 247 10.42 -5.96 7.45
N ALA A 248 11.44 -6.82 7.45
CA ALA A 248 12.35 -7.01 6.33
C ALA A 248 11.61 -7.55 5.10
N GLY A 249 10.82 -8.61 5.27
CA GLY A 249 10.01 -9.20 4.21
C GLY A 249 9.01 -8.20 3.63
N MET A 250 8.20 -7.59 4.50
CA MET A 250 7.18 -6.62 4.09
C MET A 250 7.78 -5.41 3.36
N SER A 251 8.83 -4.79 3.91
CA SER A 251 9.43 -3.59 3.29
C SER A 251 10.07 -3.86 1.94
N ALA A 252 10.62 -5.06 1.72
CA ALA A 252 11.15 -5.44 0.41
C ALA A 252 10.04 -5.51 -0.64
N PHE A 253 8.94 -6.18 -0.33
CA PHE A 253 7.84 -6.38 -1.27
C PHE A 253 7.01 -5.13 -1.49
N ASP A 254 6.65 -4.36 -0.48
CA ASP A 254 5.97 -3.06 -0.61
C ASP A 254 6.80 -2.07 -1.44
N THR A 255 8.13 -2.09 -1.27
CA THR A 255 9.04 -1.25 -2.07
C THR A 255 9.05 -1.69 -3.52
N CYS A 256 9.12 -3.01 -3.77
CA CYS A 256 9.07 -3.56 -5.13
C CYS A 256 7.75 -3.22 -5.82
N ASP A 257 6.62 -3.36 -5.12
CA ASP A 257 5.29 -2.99 -5.64
C ASP A 257 5.23 -1.53 -6.04
N GLY A 258 5.59 -0.60 -5.16
CA GLY A 258 5.62 0.83 -5.45
C GLY A 258 6.54 1.20 -6.62
N LEU A 259 7.70 0.55 -6.77
CA LEU A 259 8.62 0.76 -7.90
C LEU A 259 8.06 0.20 -9.21
N LEU A 260 7.45 -0.98 -9.17
CA LEU A 260 6.82 -1.62 -10.32
C LEU A 260 5.68 -0.76 -10.86
N MET A 261 4.77 -0.34 -9.97
CA MET A 261 3.65 0.54 -10.31
C MET A 261 4.12 1.89 -10.83
N SER A 262 5.16 2.48 -10.22
CA SER A 262 5.76 3.72 -10.71
C SER A 262 6.26 3.59 -12.16
N ARG A 263 6.86 2.47 -12.53
CA ARG A 263 7.32 2.23 -13.91
C ARG A 263 6.17 1.99 -14.88
N ALA A 264 5.21 1.18 -14.47
CA ALA A 264 4.03 0.86 -15.28
C ALA A 264 3.26 2.14 -15.65
N TYR A 265 2.99 2.99 -14.66
CA TYR A 265 2.30 4.26 -14.89
C TYR A 265 3.14 5.28 -15.65
N SER A 266 4.45 5.38 -15.41
CA SER A 266 5.32 6.29 -16.16
C SER A 266 5.32 5.99 -17.65
N TRP A 267 5.29 4.71 -18.04
CA TRP A 267 5.15 4.31 -19.44
C TRP A 267 3.77 4.70 -20.01
N ALA A 268 2.69 4.49 -19.27
CA ALA A 268 1.34 4.84 -19.70
C ALA A 268 1.17 6.34 -19.94
N PHE A 269 1.94 7.19 -19.26
CA PHE A 269 1.80 8.64 -19.29
C PHE A 269 2.60 9.35 -20.39
N ALA A 270 3.27 8.62 -21.28
CA ALA A 270 4.11 9.20 -22.33
C ALA A 270 3.33 9.94 -23.45
N ASN A 271 2.04 9.64 -23.67
CA ASN A 271 1.18 10.30 -24.65
C ASN A 271 -0.12 10.77 -23.97
N THR A 272 -0.65 11.94 -24.31
CA THR A 272 -1.76 12.58 -23.60
C THR A 272 -3.05 11.77 -23.70
N ALA A 273 -3.42 11.27 -24.88
CA ALA A 273 -4.61 10.45 -25.06
C ALA A 273 -4.44 9.07 -24.40
N ARG A 274 -3.25 8.46 -24.55
CA ARG A 274 -2.89 7.22 -23.88
C ARG A 274 -2.92 7.39 -22.36
N LYS A 275 -2.36 8.48 -21.84
CA LYS A 275 -2.41 8.86 -20.43
C LYS A 275 -3.86 8.92 -19.91
N LEU A 276 -4.76 9.56 -20.64
CA LEU A 276 -6.17 9.64 -20.26
C LEU A 276 -6.83 8.26 -20.23
N TYR A 277 -6.58 7.43 -21.26
CA TYR A 277 -7.14 6.08 -21.37
C TYR A 277 -6.69 5.18 -20.23
N TYR A 278 -5.38 5.08 -19.98
CA TYR A 278 -4.84 4.25 -18.90
C TYR A 278 -5.25 4.78 -17.52
N ASN A 279 -5.26 6.10 -17.33
CA ASN A 279 -5.78 6.68 -16.09
C ASN A 279 -7.26 6.35 -15.86
N LEU A 280 -8.07 6.30 -16.93
CA LEU A 280 -9.47 5.92 -16.83
C LEU A 280 -9.62 4.47 -16.34
N ALA A 281 -8.87 3.53 -16.96
CA ALA A 281 -8.91 2.12 -16.62
C ALA A 281 -8.40 1.88 -15.18
N THR A 282 -7.23 2.41 -14.86
CA THR A 282 -6.59 2.21 -13.54
C THR A 282 -7.34 2.93 -12.42
N THR A 283 -7.76 4.19 -12.62
CA THR A 283 -8.57 4.91 -11.63
C THR A 283 -9.91 4.23 -11.39
N GLY A 284 -10.55 3.74 -12.45
CA GLY A 284 -11.81 3.00 -12.33
C GLY A 284 -11.65 1.75 -11.48
N MET A 285 -10.58 1.00 -11.72
CA MET A 285 -10.27 -0.19 -10.95
C MET A 285 -9.95 0.14 -9.49
N THR A 286 -9.12 1.15 -9.23
CA THR A 286 -8.79 1.56 -7.86
C THR A 286 -10.03 2.00 -7.08
N VAL A 287 -10.96 2.72 -7.72
CA VAL A 287 -12.25 3.07 -7.09
C VAL A 287 -13.01 1.82 -6.68
N VAL A 288 -13.09 0.81 -7.56
CA VAL A 288 -13.77 -0.45 -7.27
C VAL A 288 -13.10 -1.19 -6.11
N VAL A 289 -11.78 -1.33 -6.16
CA VAL A 289 -11.00 -2.01 -5.10
C VAL A 289 -11.14 -1.29 -3.77
N ALA A 290 -10.92 0.02 -3.73
CA ALA A 290 -10.98 0.80 -2.48
C ALA A 290 -12.40 0.82 -1.89
N LEU A 291 -13.45 0.91 -2.71
CA LEU A 291 -14.83 0.78 -2.25
C LEU A 291 -15.11 -0.62 -1.71
N PHE A 292 -14.67 -1.65 -2.41
CA PHE A 292 -14.88 -3.03 -1.99
C PHE A 292 -14.19 -3.30 -0.64
N VAL A 293 -12.90 -3.03 -0.53
CA VAL A 293 -12.14 -3.23 0.71
C VAL A 293 -12.71 -2.36 1.84
N GLY A 294 -12.96 -1.07 1.57
CA GLY A 294 -13.55 -0.16 2.57
C GLY A 294 -14.94 -0.61 3.06
N THR A 295 -15.77 -1.20 2.17
CA THR A 295 -17.08 -1.75 2.57
C THR A 295 -16.96 -3.06 3.35
N VAL A 296 -15.94 -3.89 3.09
CA VAL A 296 -15.64 -5.09 3.91
C VAL A 296 -15.25 -4.66 5.33
N TYR A 297 -14.37 -3.65 5.48
CA TYR A 297 -14.03 -3.09 6.80
C TYR A 297 -15.26 -2.51 7.51
N LEU A 298 -16.11 -1.77 6.80
CA LEU A 298 -17.35 -1.23 7.35
C LEU A 298 -18.28 -2.37 7.84
N ALA A 299 -18.46 -3.40 7.04
CA ALA A 299 -19.27 -4.57 7.41
C ALA A 299 -18.70 -5.29 8.65
N GLY A 300 -17.37 -5.43 8.73
CA GLY A 300 -16.67 -5.97 9.89
C GLY A 300 -16.95 -5.17 11.16
N LEU A 301 -16.85 -3.84 11.07
CA LEU A 301 -17.14 -2.95 12.19
C LEU A 301 -18.60 -3.04 12.65
N LEU A 302 -19.55 -3.07 11.71
CA LEU A 302 -20.98 -3.22 12.00
C LEU A 302 -21.30 -4.59 12.63
N ALA A 303 -20.76 -5.68 12.08
CA ALA A 303 -20.96 -7.01 12.58
C ALA A 303 -20.41 -7.16 14.01
N HIS A 304 -19.17 -6.70 14.23
CA HIS A 304 -18.48 -6.90 15.51
C HIS A 304 -18.97 -5.96 16.61
N ARG A 305 -19.29 -4.70 16.30
CA ARG A 305 -19.66 -3.69 17.31
C ARG A 305 -21.15 -3.53 17.55
N LEU A 306 -21.95 -3.67 16.50
CA LEU A 306 -23.40 -3.53 16.58
C LEU A 306 -24.12 -4.87 16.61
N GLY A 307 -23.40 -5.99 16.58
CA GLY A 307 -23.97 -7.33 16.58
C GLY A 307 -24.84 -7.62 15.34
N VAL A 308 -24.60 -6.94 14.21
CA VAL A 308 -25.40 -7.12 13.00
C VAL A 308 -25.02 -8.46 12.36
N GLY A 309 -25.97 -9.39 12.36
CA GLY A 309 -25.81 -10.73 11.78
C GLY A 309 -26.22 -10.83 10.31
N GLY A 310 -26.42 -12.07 9.85
CA GLY A 310 -26.95 -12.39 8.52
C GLY A 310 -26.00 -11.99 7.37
N PRO A 311 -26.51 -11.43 6.25
CA PRO A 311 -25.71 -11.14 5.07
C PRO A 311 -24.53 -10.20 5.32
N ILE A 312 -24.67 -9.26 6.26
CA ILE A 312 -23.59 -8.32 6.62
C ILE A 312 -22.44 -9.04 7.30
N ALA A 313 -22.72 -9.95 8.23
CA ALA A 313 -21.70 -10.76 8.87
C ALA A 313 -21.03 -11.73 7.88
N ALA A 314 -21.77 -12.30 6.94
CA ALA A 314 -21.23 -13.12 5.86
C ALA A 314 -20.31 -12.29 4.92
N PHE A 315 -20.69 -11.07 4.60
CA PHE A 315 -19.84 -10.18 3.82
C PHE A 315 -18.58 -9.73 4.59
N ALA A 316 -18.73 -9.46 5.89
CA ALA A 316 -17.62 -9.13 6.77
C ALA A 316 -16.58 -10.27 6.87
N SER A 317 -17.03 -11.54 6.80
CA SER A 317 -16.11 -12.69 6.86
C SER A 317 -15.12 -12.78 5.70
N ILE A 318 -15.35 -12.06 4.59
CA ILE A 318 -14.39 -11.89 3.51
C ILE A 318 -13.09 -11.25 4.03
N GLY A 319 -13.19 -10.36 5.04
CA GLY A 319 -12.05 -9.78 5.72
C GLY A 319 -11.11 -10.78 6.38
N ASN A 320 -11.59 -11.98 6.70
CA ASN A 320 -10.75 -13.06 7.25
C ASN A 320 -9.79 -13.67 6.21
N HIS A 321 -9.94 -13.30 4.93
CA HIS A 321 -9.18 -13.78 3.79
C HIS A 321 -8.54 -12.65 2.98
N PHE A 322 -8.15 -11.55 3.63
CA PHE A 322 -7.57 -10.38 2.95
C PHE A 322 -6.32 -10.72 2.11
N GLU A 323 -5.56 -11.74 2.47
CA GLU A 323 -4.44 -12.20 1.66
C GLU A 323 -4.87 -12.79 0.29
N LEU A 324 -5.92 -13.62 0.27
CA LEU A 324 -6.48 -14.14 -0.98
C LEU A 324 -7.04 -13.01 -1.84
N LEU A 325 -7.67 -12.05 -1.17
CA LEU A 325 -8.13 -10.82 -1.80
C LEU A 325 -6.96 -10.03 -2.40
N GLY A 326 -5.85 -9.89 -1.70
CA GLY A 326 -4.64 -9.23 -2.19
C GLY A 326 -4.13 -9.87 -3.48
N TYR A 327 -3.97 -11.19 -3.51
CA TYR A 327 -3.58 -11.90 -4.74
C TYR A 327 -4.59 -11.71 -5.87
N LEU A 328 -5.89 -11.76 -5.57
CA LEU A 328 -6.94 -11.51 -6.56
C LEU A 328 -6.86 -10.09 -7.10
N ILE A 329 -6.65 -9.09 -6.24
CA ILE A 329 -6.49 -7.68 -6.64
C ILE A 329 -5.28 -7.52 -7.56
N VAL A 330 -4.12 -8.09 -7.22
CA VAL A 330 -2.94 -8.07 -8.10
C VAL A 330 -3.27 -8.70 -9.45
N ALA A 331 -3.93 -9.87 -9.47
CA ALA A 331 -4.33 -10.52 -10.70
C ALA A 331 -5.28 -9.66 -11.54
N VAL A 332 -6.25 -8.98 -10.90
CA VAL A 332 -7.17 -8.03 -11.55
C VAL A 332 -6.39 -6.83 -12.10
N PHE A 333 -5.45 -6.27 -11.33
CA PHE A 333 -4.58 -5.17 -11.79
C PHE A 333 -3.81 -5.55 -13.04
N VAL A 334 -3.11 -6.69 -13.03
CA VAL A 334 -2.35 -7.18 -14.18
C VAL A 334 -3.27 -7.42 -15.38
N THR A 335 -4.43 -8.04 -15.15
CA THR A 335 -5.40 -8.35 -16.22
C THR A 335 -6.00 -7.08 -16.84
N VAL A 336 -6.43 -6.13 -16.03
CA VAL A 336 -6.98 -4.85 -16.51
C VAL A 336 -5.91 -4.05 -17.24
N TRP A 337 -4.69 -4.01 -16.71
CA TRP A 337 -3.59 -3.30 -17.34
C TRP A 337 -3.18 -3.95 -18.67
N ALA A 338 -3.01 -5.27 -18.70
CA ALA A 338 -2.70 -6.02 -19.92
C ALA A 338 -3.83 -5.89 -20.95
N GLY A 339 -5.09 -6.00 -20.51
CA GLY A 339 -6.26 -5.81 -21.34
C GLY A 339 -6.33 -4.39 -21.93
N ALA A 340 -6.07 -3.36 -21.12
CA ALA A 340 -6.00 -1.99 -21.58
C ALA A 340 -4.85 -1.78 -22.58
N ALA A 341 -3.67 -2.38 -22.36
CA ALA A 341 -2.56 -2.33 -23.29
C ALA A 341 -2.89 -3.01 -24.63
N LEU A 342 -3.53 -4.17 -24.56
CA LEU A 342 -3.92 -4.95 -25.73
C LEU A 342 -5.00 -4.21 -26.55
N THR A 343 -6.04 -3.70 -25.90
CA THR A 343 -7.11 -2.93 -26.57
C THR A 343 -6.58 -1.63 -27.16
N TRP A 344 -5.64 -0.95 -26.50
CA TRP A 344 -4.98 0.23 -27.08
C TRP A 344 -4.25 -0.11 -28.37
N ARG A 345 -3.48 -1.22 -28.39
CA ARG A 345 -2.72 -1.67 -29.56
C ARG A 345 -3.62 -2.17 -30.69
N LEU A 346 -4.56 -3.09 -30.38
CA LEU A 346 -5.43 -3.73 -31.37
C LEU A 346 -6.53 -2.81 -31.89
N GLY A 347 -7.04 -1.89 -31.04
CA GLY A 347 -8.06 -0.92 -31.40
C GLY A 347 -7.55 0.23 -32.28
N GLY A 348 -6.26 0.27 -32.63
CA GLY A 348 -5.68 1.30 -33.48
C GLY A 348 -5.74 2.71 -32.88
N PHE A 349 -5.91 2.81 -31.55
CA PHE A 349 -6.03 4.09 -30.85
C PHE A 349 -4.78 4.95 -31.00
N GLU A 350 -3.60 4.34 -31.19
CA GLU A 350 -2.34 5.02 -31.48
C GLU A 350 -2.39 5.78 -32.82
N HIS A 351 -3.03 5.20 -33.84
CA HIS A 351 -3.22 5.86 -35.13
C HIS A 351 -4.32 6.92 -35.12
N ARG A 352 -5.31 6.77 -34.25
CA ARG A 352 -6.46 7.69 -34.14
C ARG A 352 -6.17 8.90 -33.26
N TYR A 353 -5.39 8.73 -32.19
CA TYR A 353 -5.20 9.71 -31.12
C TYR A 353 -3.70 10.00 -30.82
N GLY A 354 -2.75 9.31 -31.46
CA GLY A 354 -1.33 9.41 -31.16
C GLY A 354 -0.48 10.09 -32.22
N ARG A 355 -1.07 10.56 -33.32
CA ARG A 355 -0.34 11.37 -34.30
C ARG A 355 -0.52 12.84 -33.95
N GLU A 356 0.58 13.48 -33.56
CA GLU A 356 0.73 14.93 -33.76
C GLU A 356 0.40 15.19 -35.24
N ARG A 357 -0.70 15.90 -35.52
CA ARG A 357 -0.90 16.47 -36.84
C ARG A 357 0.13 17.59 -36.98
N PRO A 358 0.93 17.59 -38.07
CA PRO A 358 1.95 18.60 -38.31
C PRO A 358 1.37 20.01 -38.32
#